data_f3ada62b6fe797c4d3901fa15e04469d
#
_entry.id   f3ada62b6fe797c4d3901fa15e04469d
#
_cell.length_a   1.000
_cell.length_b   1.000
_cell.length_c   1.000
_cell.angle_alpha   90.00
_cell.angle_beta   90.00
_cell.angle_gamma   90.00
#
_symmetry.space_group_name_H-M   'P 1'
#
loop_
_entity.id
_entity.type
_entity.pdbx_description
1 polymer ?
#
loop_
_entity_poly.entity_id
_entity_poly.type
_entity_poly.pdbx_seq_one_letter_code
_entity_poly.pdbx_strand_id
1 'polypeptide(L)'
;MCIAVPAEVVSSDGMTALVDVYGDRFTVSLAMMSEPVAVGDFLAIQARRYAIDKVPRDEAHAARTFFESIFPELAARARAQEGSP
;
A
#
# COMPACT_ATOMS: atom_id res chain seq x y z
N MET A 1 -6.87 7.80 15.85
CA MET A 1 -6.29 7.80 14.51
C MET A 1 -5.77 6.40 14.19
N CYS A 2 -6.24 5.83 13.09
CA CYS A 2 -5.72 4.53 12.67
C CYS A 2 -4.40 4.72 11.93
N ILE A 3 -3.38 4.00 12.39
CA ILE A 3 -2.14 3.92 11.64
C ILE A 3 -2.28 2.71 10.72
N ALA A 4 -2.30 2.96 9.42
CA ALA A 4 -2.43 1.90 8.43
C ALA A 4 -1.13 1.77 7.66
N VAL A 5 -0.77 0.53 7.31
CA VAL A 5 0.35 0.30 6.40
C VAL A 5 -0.07 0.78 5.01
N PRO A 6 0.73 1.64 4.36
CA PRO A 6 0.39 2.07 3.01
C PRO A 6 0.41 0.88 2.04
N ALA A 7 -0.56 0.85 1.15
CA ALA A 7 -0.66 -0.19 0.14
C ALA A 7 -0.04 0.30 -1.17
N GLU A 8 0.78 -0.53 -1.79
CA GLU A 8 1.44 -0.18 -3.05
C GLU A 8 0.56 -0.60 -4.22
N VAL A 9 0.40 0.30 -5.19
CA VAL A 9 -0.40 0.03 -6.39
C VAL A 9 0.38 -0.89 -7.33
N VAL A 10 -0.18 -2.04 -7.63
CA VAL A 10 0.38 -3.02 -8.56
C VAL A 10 -0.17 -2.80 -9.96
N SER A 11 -1.46 -2.51 -10.06
CA SER A 11 -2.11 -2.19 -11.33
C SER A 11 -3.34 -1.33 -11.08
N SER A 12 -3.80 -0.63 -12.11
CA SER A 12 -4.97 0.24 -11.99
C SER A 12 -5.64 0.36 -13.34
N ASP A 13 -6.98 0.41 -13.34
CA ASP A 13 -7.76 0.68 -14.54
C ASP A 13 -8.41 2.06 -14.52
N GLY A 14 -8.07 2.90 -13.54
CA GLY A 14 -8.62 4.24 -13.38
C GLY A 14 -9.83 4.30 -12.44
N MET A 15 -10.54 3.19 -12.26
CA MET A 15 -11.70 3.11 -11.35
C MET A 15 -11.40 2.26 -10.13
N THR A 16 -10.58 1.24 -10.30
CA THR A 16 -10.12 0.37 -9.23
C THR A 16 -8.61 0.17 -9.35
N ALA A 17 -8.00 -0.30 -8.28
CA ALA A 17 -6.59 -0.62 -8.27
C ALA A 17 -6.36 -1.92 -7.53
N LEU A 18 -5.43 -2.73 -8.04
CA LEU A 18 -4.91 -3.87 -7.31
C LEU A 18 -3.74 -3.35 -6.48
N VAL A 19 -3.80 -3.58 -5.18
CA VAL A 19 -2.77 -3.11 -4.25
C VAL A 19 -2.15 -4.28 -3.50
N ASP A 20 -0.96 -4.04 -2.98
CA ASP A 20 -0.16 -5.05 -2.26
C ASP A 20 0.27 -4.49 -0.91
N VAL A 21 0.04 -5.28 0.15
CA VAL A 21 0.52 -4.99 1.50
C VAL A 21 1.25 -6.23 1.99
N TYR A 22 2.58 -6.22 1.89
CA TYR A 22 3.42 -7.35 2.32
C TYR A 22 2.99 -8.69 1.71
N GLY A 23 2.66 -8.69 0.43
CA GLY A 23 2.25 -9.89 -0.29
C GLY A 23 0.75 -10.15 -0.28
N ASP A 24 0.02 -9.47 0.56
CA ASP A 24 -1.44 -9.57 0.59
C ASP A 24 -1.99 -8.61 -0.46
N ARG A 25 -2.58 -9.14 -1.51
CA ARG A 25 -3.10 -8.35 -2.63
C ARG A 25 -4.62 -8.34 -2.62
N PHE A 26 -5.17 -7.15 -2.86
CA PHE A 26 -6.61 -7.00 -2.94
C PHE A 26 -6.95 -5.79 -3.80
N THR A 27 -8.19 -5.74 -4.26
CA THR A 27 -8.68 -4.67 -5.13
C THR A 27 -9.39 -3.62 -4.29
N VAL A 28 -9.12 -2.36 -4.59
CA VAL A 28 -9.76 -1.22 -3.90
C VAL A 28 -10.42 -0.31 -4.92
N SER A 29 -11.45 0.41 -4.48
CA SER A 29 -12.12 1.42 -5.27
C SER A 29 -11.33 2.73 -5.22
N LEU A 30 -11.21 3.39 -6.36
CA LEU A 30 -10.59 4.71 -6.47
C LEU A 30 -11.64 5.83 -6.49
N ALA A 31 -12.89 5.51 -6.24
CA ALA A 31 -14.00 6.49 -6.34
C ALA A 31 -13.84 7.67 -5.39
N MET A 32 -13.16 7.46 -4.26
CA MET A 32 -12.95 8.52 -3.27
C MET A 32 -11.66 9.31 -3.47
N MET A 33 -10.87 8.91 -4.47
CA MET A 33 -9.61 9.61 -4.77
C MET A 33 -9.87 10.86 -5.59
N SER A 34 -9.16 11.94 -5.28
CA SER A 34 -9.23 13.18 -6.02
C SER A 34 -8.08 13.34 -7.02
N GLU A 35 -7.13 12.41 -7.02
CA GLU A 35 -5.96 12.44 -7.89
C GLU A 35 -5.84 11.14 -8.68
N PRO A 36 -5.25 11.21 -9.88
CA PRO A 36 -4.95 9.98 -10.61
C PRO A 36 -3.94 9.12 -9.85
N VAL A 37 -4.08 7.80 -10.01
CA VAL A 37 -3.24 6.82 -9.34
C VAL A 37 -2.42 6.08 -10.38
N ALA A 38 -1.12 5.91 -10.13
CA ALA A 38 -0.22 5.19 -11.02
C ALA A 38 0.41 4.00 -10.28
N VAL A 39 0.88 3.03 -11.06
CA VAL A 39 1.62 1.90 -10.52
C VAL A 39 2.85 2.39 -9.75
N GLY A 40 3.05 1.86 -8.56
CA GLY A 40 4.13 2.27 -7.67
C GLY A 40 3.73 3.32 -6.64
N ASP A 41 2.55 3.92 -6.79
CA ASP A 41 2.04 4.86 -5.79
C ASP A 41 1.66 4.10 -4.51
N PHE A 42 1.75 4.80 -3.38
CA PHE A 42 1.28 4.27 -2.10
C PHE A 42 -0.03 4.93 -1.72
N LEU A 43 -0.98 4.13 -1.25
CA LEU A 43 -2.31 4.61 -0.91
C LEU A 43 -2.66 4.26 0.52
N ALA A 44 -3.38 5.19 1.17
CA ALA A 44 -4.05 4.91 2.43
C ALA A 44 -5.38 4.23 2.11
N ILE A 45 -5.61 3.08 2.71
CA ILE A 45 -6.78 2.25 2.44
C ILE A 45 -7.68 2.18 3.66
N GLN A 46 -8.98 2.28 3.43
CA GLN A 46 -9.99 2.13 4.47
C GLN A 46 -10.83 0.89 4.20
N ALA A 47 -11.02 0.07 5.23
CA ALA A 47 -11.89 -1.12 5.20
C ALA A 47 -11.49 -2.14 4.11
N ARG A 48 -10.25 -2.11 3.65
CA ARG A 48 -9.76 -2.96 2.55
C ARG A 48 -10.57 -2.81 1.26
N ARG A 49 -11.29 -1.71 1.11
CA ARG A 49 -12.18 -1.48 -0.04
C ARG A 49 -11.94 -0.16 -0.75
N TYR A 50 -11.54 0.88 -0.01
CA TYR A 50 -11.49 2.22 -0.55
C TYR A 50 -10.12 2.83 -0.38
N ALA A 51 -9.55 3.31 -1.47
CA ALA A 51 -8.38 4.18 -1.40
C ALA A 51 -8.89 5.58 -1.06
N ILE A 52 -8.34 6.20 -0.04
CA ILE A 52 -8.82 7.50 0.43
C ILE A 52 -7.82 8.61 0.17
N ASP A 53 -6.54 8.29 0.05
CA ASP A 53 -5.53 9.32 -0.20
C ASP A 53 -4.24 8.69 -0.69
N LYS A 54 -3.40 9.49 -1.35
CA LYS A 54 -2.03 9.10 -1.66
C LYS A 54 -1.14 9.38 -0.46
N VAL A 55 -0.20 8.48 -0.23
CA VAL A 55 0.81 8.65 0.82
C VAL A 55 2.13 8.97 0.13
N PRO A 56 2.78 10.10 0.46
CA PRO A 56 4.09 10.40 -0.11
C PRO A 56 5.08 9.27 0.15
N ARG A 57 5.98 9.04 -0.80
CA ARG A 57 6.90 7.90 -0.74
C ARG A 57 7.73 7.87 0.55
N ASP A 58 8.22 9.02 0.99
CA ASP A 58 9.01 9.08 2.22
C ASP A 58 8.18 8.74 3.46
N GLU A 59 6.92 9.18 3.50
CA GLU A 59 6.00 8.80 4.59
C GLU A 59 5.67 7.31 4.54
N ALA A 60 5.50 6.76 3.34
CA ALA A 60 5.22 5.33 3.19
C ALA A 60 6.39 4.50 3.69
N HIS A 61 7.62 4.90 3.36
CA HIS A 61 8.82 4.20 3.84
C HIS A 61 8.95 4.31 5.35
N ALA A 62 8.68 5.48 5.93
CA ALA A 62 8.74 5.65 7.38
C ALA A 62 7.71 4.79 8.09
N ALA A 63 6.49 4.71 7.56
CA ALA A 63 5.44 3.88 8.12
C ALA A 63 5.81 2.40 8.07
N ARG A 64 6.37 1.95 6.94
CA ARG A 64 6.81 0.56 6.79
C ARG A 64 7.94 0.23 7.76
N THR A 65 8.91 1.11 7.89
CA THR A 65 10.00 0.93 8.85
C THR A 65 9.47 0.78 10.26
N PHE A 66 8.50 1.61 10.63
CA PHE A 66 7.87 1.54 11.94
C PHE A 66 7.19 0.19 12.17
N PHE A 67 6.36 -0.25 11.22
CA PHE A 67 5.65 -1.52 11.33
C PHE A 67 6.61 -2.71 11.35
N GLU A 68 7.66 -2.68 10.54
CA GLU A 68 8.64 -3.75 10.48
C GLU A 68 9.46 -3.84 11.77
N SER A 69 9.64 -2.73 12.49
CA SER A 69 10.32 -2.76 13.77
C SER A 69 9.46 -3.38 14.88
N ILE A 70 8.13 -3.24 14.76
CA ILE A 70 7.19 -3.84 15.72
C ILE A 70 6.90 -5.30 15.37
N PHE A 71 6.85 -5.61 14.07
CA PHE A 71 6.51 -6.93 13.55
C PHE A 71 7.65 -7.43 12.66
N PRO A 72 8.68 -8.06 13.24
CA PRO A 72 9.86 -8.50 12.45
C PRO A 72 9.51 -9.43 11.29
N GLU A 73 8.41 -10.18 11.39
CA GLU A 73 7.95 -11.05 10.30
C GLU A 73 7.57 -10.25 9.05
N LEU A 74 7.15 -8.99 9.19
CA LEU A 74 6.86 -8.14 8.04
C LEU A 74 8.14 -7.75 7.31
N ALA A 75 9.22 -7.50 8.03
CA ALA A 75 10.52 -7.22 7.42
C ALA A 75 11.01 -8.43 6.62
N ALA A 76 10.80 -9.65 7.13
CA ALA A 76 11.15 -10.87 6.41
C ALA A 76 10.32 -11.03 5.14
N ARG A 77 9.02 -10.73 5.18
CA ARG A 77 8.15 -10.77 4.01
C ARG A 77 8.56 -9.74 2.95
N ALA A 78 8.91 -8.54 3.38
CA ALA A 78 9.35 -7.49 2.46
C ALA A 78 10.63 -7.90 1.75
N ARG A 79 11.60 -8.48 2.47
CA ARG A 79 12.85 -8.96 1.85
C ARG A 79 12.59 -10.10 0.87
N ALA A 80 11.68 -11.00 1.21
CA ALA A 80 11.33 -12.11 0.31
C ALA A 80 10.73 -11.61 -0.99
N GLN A 81 9.89 -10.57 -0.92
CA GLN A 81 9.28 -9.98 -2.12
C GLN A 81 10.30 -9.25 -2.98
N GLU A 82 11.22 -8.51 -2.35
CA GLU A 82 12.28 -7.82 -3.08
C GLU A 82 13.20 -8.80 -3.81
N GLY A 83 13.40 -9.98 -3.24
CA GLY A 83 14.21 -11.01 -3.86
C GLY A 83 13.48 -11.82 -4.92
N SER A 84 12.19 -11.60 -5.14
CA SER A 84 11.41 -12.33 -6.14
C SER A 84 11.64 -11.74 -7.52
N PRO A 85 11.86 -12.59 -8.53
CA PRO A 85 11.96 -12.11 -9.90
C PRO A 85 10.61 -11.64 -10.44
#